data_c52a86f50e793112563efda374916505
#
_entry.id   c52a86f50e793112563efda374916505
#
_cell.length_a   1.000
_cell.length_b   1.000
_cell.length_c   1.000
_cell.angle_alpha   90.00
_cell.angle_beta   90.00
_cell.angle_gamma   90.00
#
_symmetry.space_group_name_H-M   'P 1'
#
loop_
_entity.id
_entity.type
_entity.pdbx_description
1 polymer ?
#
loop_
_entity_poly.entity_id
_entity_poly.type
_entity_poly.pdbx_seq_one_letter_code
_entity_poly.pdbx_strand_id
1 'polypeptide(L)'
;PPIDFVVISHNHYDHLDLPTLKELAKRDANTKFYVPLGNGDLLRKADITGVHELDWGQTVNFGSIVIHCLPSRHWSKRSINDDNKSLWSSWAITGEEKRFYFSGDTGYFSGFEDIGNKLGPFDLVAVPIGAYEPVAMMRESHMNPEEAIAAALDLQAKKANAIHYGTFDLSDEPLAEPPKRFLEAAKSSALGGSAAWIVKVGETRTF
;
A
#
# COMPACT_ATOMS: atom_id res chain seq x y z
N PRO A 1 15.95 -12.13 6.18
CA PRO A 1 16.41 -12.23 4.80
C PRO A 1 16.95 -10.90 4.30
N PRO A 2 17.78 -10.86 3.26
CA PRO A 2 18.15 -9.63 2.59
C PRO A 2 16.91 -8.97 1.97
N ILE A 3 16.95 -7.65 1.79
CA ILE A 3 15.87 -6.86 1.19
C ILE A 3 16.42 -6.24 -0.09
N ASP A 4 15.90 -6.66 -1.23
CA ASP A 4 16.35 -6.16 -2.53
C ASP A 4 15.87 -4.73 -2.79
N PHE A 5 14.60 -4.46 -2.45
CA PHE A 5 14.03 -3.11 -2.55
C PHE A 5 12.90 -2.87 -1.55
N VAL A 6 12.59 -1.60 -1.37
CA VAL A 6 11.49 -1.07 -0.56
C VAL A 6 10.67 -0.13 -1.44
N VAL A 7 9.35 -0.26 -1.41
CA VAL A 7 8.41 0.72 -1.98
C VAL A 7 7.74 1.48 -0.83
N ILE A 8 7.59 2.79 -0.97
CA ILE A 8 6.97 3.66 0.02
C ILE A 8 5.78 4.35 -0.64
N SER A 9 4.60 4.26 -0.02
CA SER A 9 3.39 4.84 -0.58
C SER A 9 3.35 6.37 -0.48
N HIS A 10 3.69 6.94 0.68
CA HIS A 10 3.64 8.37 0.94
C HIS A 10 4.43 8.75 2.20
N ASN A 11 4.43 10.04 2.57
CA ASN A 11 5.33 10.58 3.60
C ASN A 11 4.73 10.70 5.00
N HIS A 12 3.52 10.21 5.29
CA HIS A 12 3.01 10.20 6.66
C HIS A 12 3.94 9.42 7.59
N TYR A 13 3.93 9.76 8.89
CA TYR A 13 4.90 9.23 9.85
C TYR A 13 4.76 7.72 10.09
N ASP A 14 3.56 7.18 9.95
CA ASP A 14 3.23 5.76 10.08
C ASP A 14 3.56 4.92 8.83
N HIS A 15 3.90 5.58 7.70
CA HIS A 15 4.28 4.93 6.44
C HIS A 15 5.74 5.15 6.05
N LEU A 16 6.30 6.33 6.32
CA LEU A 16 7.69 6.64 6.07
C LEU A 16 8.44 6.84 7.40
N ASP A 17 8.86 5.73 8.00
CA ASP A 17 9.65 5.73 9.23
C ASP A 17 11.14 5.76 8.92
N LEU A 18 11.77 6.93 9.06
CA LEU A 18 13.19 7.11 8.77
C LEU A 18 14.12 6.22 9.59
N PRO A 19 13.89 5.95 10.90
CA PRO A 19 14.68 4.99 11.65
C PRO A 19 14.71 3.61 11.02
N THR A 20 13.54 3.06 10.66
CA THR A 20 13.45 1.75 9.99
C THR A 20 14.18 1.74 8.65
N LEU A 21 13.99 2.78 7.82
CA LEU A 21 14.63 2.87 6.51
C LEU A 21 16.16 2.95 6.63
N LYS A 22 16.68 3.68 7.63
CA LYS A 22 18.12 3.71 7.94
C LYS A 22 18.66 2.34 8.33
N GLU A 23 17.93 1.60 9.15
CA GLU A 23 18.35 0.24 9.53
C GLU A 23 18.33 -0.72 8.33
N LEU A 24 17.36 -0.62 7.43
CA LEU A 24 17.34 -1.41 6.20
C LEU A 24 18.52 -1.06 5.29
N ALA A 25 18.81 0.23 5.08
CA ALA A 25 19.94 0.68 4.28
C ALA A 25 21.31 0.25 4.86
N LYS A 26 21.44 0.19 6.18
CA LYS A 26 22.65 -0.31 6.84
C LYS A 26 22.85 -1.82 6.68
N ARG A 27 21.76 -2.59 6.62
CA ARG A 27 21.82 -4.06 6.46
C ARG A 27 22.36 -4.46 5.10
N ASP A 28 21.95 -3.74 4.05
CA ASP A 28 22.46 -3.94 2.71
C ASP A 28 22.48 -2.60 1.94
N ALA A 29 23.67 -2.13 1.60
CA ALA A 29 23.87 -0.90 0.83
C ALA A 29 23.33 -0.98 -0.62
N ASN A 30 23.00 -2.18 -1.11
CA ASN A 30 22.41 -2.38 -2.43
C ASN A 30 20.89 -2.24 -2.45
N THR A 31 20.22 -2.25 -1.28
CA THR A 31 18.76 -2.07 -1.18
C THR A 31 18.34 -0.80 -1.91
N LYS A 32 17.36 -0.92 -2.82
CA LYS A 32 16.78 0.22 -3.54
C LYS A 32 15.53 0.72 -2.83
N PHE A 33 15.33 2.04 -2.84
CA PHE A 33 14.16 2.67 -2.23
C PHE A 33 13.40 3.42 -3.32
N TYR A 34 12.22 2.93 -3.65
CA TYR A 34 11.32 3.55 -4.63
C TYR A 34 10.25 4.34 -3.88
N VAL A 35 10.18 5.63 -4.18
CA VAL A 35 9.28 6.58 -3.51
C VAL A 35 8.55 7.44 -4.55
N PRO A 36 7.35 7.94 -4.27
CA PRO A 36 6.70 8.92 -5.13
C PRO A 36 7.45 10.25 -5.13
N LEU A 37 7.29 11.04 -6.19
CA LEU A 37 7.95 12.35 -6.37
C LEU A 37 7.86 13.25 -5.13
N GLY A 38 8.94 13.95 -4.83
CA GLY A 38 9.08 14.88 -3.71
C GLY A 38 9.39 14.22 -2.36
N ASN A 39 9.47 12.88 -2.29
CA ASN A 39 9.80 12.17 -1.05
C ASN A 39 11.29 11.81 -0.94
N GLY A 40 12.02 11.78 -2.04
CA GLY A 40 13.40 11.32 -2.07
C GLY A 40 14.36 12.16 -1.21
N ASP A 41 14.13 13.45 -1.12
CA ASP A 41 14.95 14.34 -0.31
C ASP A 41 14.89 14.02 1.19
N LEU A 42 13.77 13.50 1.70
CA LEU A 42 13.67 13.05 3.09
C LEU A 42 14.64 11.90 3.37
N LEU A 43 14.72 10.94 2.45
CA LEU A 43 15.61 9.79 2.57
C LEU A 43 17.08 10.19 2.38
N ARG A 44 17.39 11.02 1.36
CA ARG A 44 18.76 11.50 1.09
C ARG A 44 19.32 12.32 2.25
N LYS A 45 18.53 13.22 2.85
CA LYS A 45 18.90 13.97 4.07
C LYS A 45 19.11 13.09 5.29
N ALA A 46 18.61 11.87 5.26
CA ALA A 46 18.81 10.85 6.27
C ALA A 46 19.97 9.89 5.94
N ASP A 47 20.84 10.25 4.97
CA ASP A 47 21.98 9.47 4.48
C ASP A 47 21.60 8.11 3.86
N ILE A 48 20.36 7.97 3.37
CA ILE A 48 19.91 6.77 2.67
C ILE A 48 20.24 6.93 1.18
N THR A 49 20.99 5.96 0.66
CA THR A 49 21.36 5.89 -0.77
C THR A 49 20.44 4.95 -1.55
N GLY A 50 20.59 4.90 -2.88
CA GLY A 50 19.75 4.01 -3.72
C GLY A 50 18.28 4.46 -3.83
N VAL A 51 18.02 5.77 -3.66
CA VAL A 51 16.68 6.37 -3.68
C VAL A 51 16.29 6.77 -5.10
N HIS A 52 15.16 6.26 -5.56
CA HIS A 52 14.57 6.53 -6.87
C HIS A 52 13.16 7.10 -6.70
N GLU A 53 12.92 8.26 -7.29
CA GLU A 53 11.60 8.91 -7.29
C GLU A 53 10.86 8.61 -8.57
N LEU A 54 9.57 8.27 -8.47
CA LEU A 54 8.70 8.00 -9.60
C LEU A 54 7.42 8.81 -9.53
N ASP A 55 6.93 9.23 -10.69
CA ASP A 55 5.60 9.80 -10.87
C ASP A 55 4.57 8.71 -11.17
N TRP A 56 3.27 9.03 -11.03
CA TRP A 56 2.20 8.13 -11.44
C TRP A 56 2.32 7.73 -12.91
N GLY A 57 2.19 6.44 -13.18
CA GLY A 57 2.34 5.85 -14.49
C GLY A 57 3.79 5.53 -14.88
N GLN A 58 4.79 5.97 -14.10
CA GLN A 58 6.17 5.58 -14.34
C GLN A 58 6.47 4.17 -13.81
N THR A 59 7.41 3.52 -14.44
CA THR A 59 7.84 2.16 -14.12
C THR A 59 9.35 2.04 -14.06
N VAL A 60 9.83 1.04 -13.34
CA VAL A 60 11.25 0.67 -13.33
C VAL A 60 11.38 -0.85 -13.41
N ASN A 61 12.34 -1.31 -14.20
CA ASN A 61 12.70 -2.72 -14.24
C ASN A 61 13.67 -3.06 -13.09
N PHE A 62 13.38 -4.12 -12.38
CA PHE A 62 14.25 -4.68 -11.35
C PHE A 62 14.43 -6.20 -11.62
N GLY A 63 15.53 -6.57 -12.24
CA GLY A 63 15.71 -7.95 -12.73
C GLY A 63 14.61 -8.35 -13.71
N SER A 64 13.90 -9.43 -13.40
CA SER A 64 12.79 -9.97 -14.20
C SER A 64 11.41 -9.40 -13.82
N ILE A 65 11.35 -8.44 -12.89
CA ILE A 65 10.09 -7.81 -12.48
C ILE A 65 10.02 -6.34 -12.91
N VAL A 66 8.80 -5.82 -13.01
CA VAL A 66 8.52 -4.41 -13.26
C VAL A 66 7.81 -3.85 -12.04
N ILE A 67 8.31 -2.75 -11.51
CA ILE A 67 7.72 -1.98 -10.41
C ILE A 67 7.00 -0.79 -11.02
N HIS A 68 5.71 -0.63 -10.76
CA HIS A 68 4.85 0.42 -11.28
C HIS A 68 4.46 1.37 -10.16
N CYS A 69 4.70 2.68 -10.31
CA CYS A 69 4.15 3.72 -9.46
C CYS A 69 2.76 4.12 -9.99
N LEU A 70 1.73 3.98 -9.18
CA LEU A 70 0.33 4.12 -9.61
C LEU A 70 -0.41 5.12 -8.71
N PRO A 71 -1.49 5.75 -9.21
CA PRO A 71 -2.28 6.66 -8.40
C PRO A 71 -2.97 5.93 -7.24
N SER A 72 -3.19 6.67 -6.15
CA SER A 72 -4.12 6.33 -5.08
C SER A 72 -4.89 7.59 -4.66
N ARG A 73 -6.01 7.43 -3.97
CA ARG A 73 -6.83 8.55 -3.49
C ARG A 73 -6.48 8.86 -2.05
N HIS A 74 -5.42 9.66 -1.87
CA HIS A 74 -4.90 10.04 -0.56
C HIS A 74 -4.31 11.45 -0.60
N TRP A 75 -3.43 11.77 0.33
CA TRP A 75 -2.75 13.05 0.44
C TRP A 75 -1.38 12.87 1.10
N SER A 76 -0.58 13.92 1.14
CA SER A 76 0.72 13.90 1.79
C SER A 76 0.91 15.11 2.70
N LYS A 77 1.53 14.89 3.85
CA LYS A 77 1.95 15.92 4.79
C LYS A 77 2.89 15.32 5.83
N ARG A 78 3.94 16.08 6.17
CA ARG A 78 4.88 15.70 7.23
C ARG A 78 5.29 16.89 8.10
N SER A 79 4.99 18.10 7.67
CA SER A 79 5.28 19.34 8.39
C SER A 79 4.12 20.34 8.29
N ILE A 80 4.27 21.51 8.94
CA ILE A 80 3.20 22.51 8.99
C ILE A 80 2.88 23.10 7.59
N ASN A 81 3.86 23.16 6.69
CA ASN A 81 3.76 23.90 5.42
C ASN A 81 4.00 23.03 4.19
N ASP A 82 3.80 21.73 4.25
CA ASP A 82 4.08 20.81 3.14
C ASP A 82 2.89 19.99 2.65
N ASP A 83 1.67 20.45 2.92
CA ASP A 83 0.44 19.82 2.43
C ASP A 83 0.52 19.58 0.91
N ASN A 84 0.44 18.31 0.50
CA ASN A 84 0.46 17.85 -0.89
C ASN A 84 1.67 18.35 -1.73
N LYS A 85 2.80 18.66 -1.08
CA LYS A 85 4.05 19.02 -1.77
C LYS A 85 4.88 17.80 -2.21
N SER A 86 4.56 16.64 -1.70
CA SER A 86 5.07 15.35 -2.14
C SER A 86 3.93 14.52 -2.71
N LEU A 87 4.22 13.68 -3.67
CA LEU A 87 3.25 12.76 -4.23
C LEU A 87 3.01 11.58 -3.28
N TRP A 88 1.87 10.91 -3.45
CA TRP A 88 1.51 9.63 -2.82
C TRP A 88 1.21 8.61 -3.91
N SER A 89 1.25 7.33 -3.61
CA SER A 89 1.10 6.29 -4.62
C SER A 89 0.64 4.96 -4.05
N SER A 90 0.08 4.15 -4.93
CA SER A 90 0.06 2.70 -4.82
C SER A 90 1.16 2.10 -5.70
N TRP A 91 1.43 0.81 -5.55
CA TRP A 91 2.48 0.11 -6.28
C TRP A 91 1.99 -1.22 -6.82
N ALA A 92 2.29 -1.52 -8.09
CA ALA A 92 2.17 -2.87 -8.62
C ALA A 92 3.56 -3.43 -8.91
N ILE A 93 3.75 -4.68 -8.56
CA ILE A 93 4.98 -5.44 -8.83
C ILE A 93 4.56 -6.62 -9.70
N THR A 94 5.00 -6.60 -10.96
CA THR A 94 4.59 -7.59 -11.96
C THR A 94 5.80 -8.37 -12.46
N GLY A 95 5.70 -9.68 -12.42
CA GLY A 95 6.66 -10.62 -12.98
C GLY A 95 6.00 -11.58 -13.96
N GLU A 96 6.76 -12.53 -14.51
CA GLU A 96 6.22 -13.54 -15.44
C GLU A 96 5.17 -14.43 -14.76
N GLU A 97 5.42 -14.83 -13.50
CA GLU A 97 4.58 -15.79 -12.78
C GLU A 97 3.62 -15.13 -11.79
N LYS A 98 4.01 -14.02 -11.19
CA LYS A 98 3.30 -13.40 -10.06
C LYS A 98 3.10 -11.90 -10.24
N ARG A 99 1.95 -11.43 -9.76
CA ARG A 99 1.57 -10.03 -9.71
C ARG A 99 1.06 -9.67 -8.33
N PHE A 100 1.68 -8.66 -7.74
CA PHE A 100 1.33 -8.15 -6.42
C PHE A 100 0.95 -6.67 -6.51
N TYR A 101 -0.08 -6.28 -5.77
CA TYR A 101 -0.48 -4.88 -5.63
C TYR A 101 -0.46 -4.47 -4.17
N PHE A 102 0.12 -3.29 -3.91
CA PHE A 102 0.14 -2.62 -2.61
C PHE A 102 -0.52 -1.25 -2.76
N SER A 103 -1.65 -1.05 -2.10
CA SER A 103 -2.42 0.17 -2.24
C SER A 103 -1.80 1.39 -1.55
N GLY A 104 -0.99 1.18 -0.49
CA GLY A 104 -0.77 2.23 0.49
C GLY A 104 -2.09 2.65 1.14
N ASP A 105 -2.17 3.86 1.63
CA ASP A 105 -3.43 4.47 2.07
C ASP A 105 -4.19 5.04 0.90
N THR A 106 -5.50 4.83 0.91
CA THR A 106 -6.39 5.31 -0.15
C THR A 106 -7.85 5.22 0.25
N GLY A 107 -8.64 6.22 -0.14
CA GLY A 107 -10.09 6.07 -0.29
C GLY A 107 -10.42 5.22 -1.51
N TYR A 108 -11.64 4.69 -1.57
CA TYR A 108 -12.12 3.97 -2.76
C TYR A 108 -12.28 4.93 -3.95
N PHE A 109 -11.81 4.51 -5.14
CA PHE A 109 -11.90 5.27 -6.37
C PHE A 109 -11.92 4.38 -7.61
N SER A 110 -12.42 4.89 -8.73
CA SER A 110 -12.56 4.14 -10.01
C SER A 110 -11.23 3.69 -10.63
N GLY A 111 -10.11 4.27 -10.22
CA GLY A 111 -8.78 3.86 -10.70
C GLY A 111 -8.41 2.40 -10.38
N PHE A 112 -9.07 1.76 -9.41
CA PHE A 112 -8.84 0.33 -9.15
C PHE A 112 -9.24 -0.54 -10.33
N GLU A 113 -10.39 -0.24 -10.97
CA GLU A 113 -10.83 -0.93 -12.17
C GLU A 113 -9.85 -0.72 -13.34
N ASP A 114 -9.39 0.52 -13.55
CA ASP A 114 -8.40 0.83 -14.57
C ASP A 114 -7.08 0.07 -14.36
N ILE A 115 -6.62 -0.01 -13.12
CA ILE A 115 -5.40 -0.75 -12.73
C ILE A 115 -5.61 -2.25 -12.95
N GLY A 116 -6.75 -2.79 -12.51
CA GLY A 116 -7.12 -4.19 -12.72
C GLY A 116 -7.16 -4.57 -14.20
N ASN A 117 -7.75 -3.73 -15.03
CA ASN A 117 -7.84 -3.95 -16.48
C ASN A 117 -6.48 -3.87 -17.20
N LYS A 118 -5.56 -3.03 -16.72
CA LYS A 118 -4.23 -2.85 -17.33
C LYS A 118 -3.18 -3.84 -16.85
N LEU A 119 -3.17 -4.16 -15.56
CA LEU A 119 -2.09 -4.91 -14.90
C LEU A 119 -2.55 -6.21 -14.24
N GLY A 120 -3.86 -6.40 -14.07
CA GLY A 120 -4.43 -7.61 -13.48
C GLY A 120 -4.43 -8.82 -14.43
N PRO A 121 -4.94 -9.97 -13.99
CA PRO A 121 -5.35 -10.22 -12.61
C PRO A 121 -4.16 -10.27 -11.66
N PHE A 122 -4.34 -9.78 -10.41
CA PHE A 122 -3.31 -9.85 -9.37
C PHE A 122 -3.44 -11.16 -8.56
N ASP A 123 -2.32 -11.78 -8.24
CA ASP A 123 -2.29 -12.96 -7.37
C ASP A 123 -2.58 -12.61 -5.91
N LEU A 124 -2.08 -11.46 -5.47
CA LEU A 124 -2.34 -10.90 -4.15
C LEU A 124 -2.41 -9.37 -4.22
N VAL A 125 -3.39 -8.79 -3.52
CA VAL A 125 -3.45 -7.36 -3.26
C VAL A 125 -3.37 -7.10 -1.76
N ALA A 126 -2.66 -6.07 -1.34
CA ALA A 126 -2.64 -5.56 0.03
C ALA A 126 -3.46 -4.27 0.07
N VAL A 127 -4.58 -4.28 0.82
CA VAL A 127 -5.56 -3.18 0.88
C VAL A 127 -5.82 -2.73 2.31
N PRO A 128 -5.93 -1.40 2.58
CA PRO A 128 -6.17 -0.86 3.90
C PRO A 128 -7.61 -1.14 4.33
N ILE A 129 -7.81 -1.42 5.61
CA ILE A 129 -9.13 -1.70 6.18
C ILE A 129 -9.44 -0.90 7.45
N GLY A 130 -8.55 -0.01 7.87
CA GLY A 130 -8.69 0.83 9.07
C GLY A 130 -8.70 2.31 8.76
N ALA A 131 -8.91 3.12 9.79
CA ALA A 131 -9.00 4.57 9.75
C ALA A 131 -10.19 5.10 8.92
N TYR A 132 -11.38 4.48 9.02
CA TYR A 132 -12.54 4.82 8.21
C TYR A 132 -13.66 5.58 8.95
N GLU A 133 -13.59 5.72 10.26
CA GLU A 133 -14.57 6.51 11.03
C GLU A 133 -13.98 7.83 11.55
N PRO A 134 -14.78 8.92 11.59
CA PRO A 134 -16.13 9.03 11.04
C PRO A 134 -16.11 9.10 9.50
N VAL A 135 -16.97 8.31 8.85
CA VAL A 135 -17.03 8.17 7.38
C VAL A 135 -17.04 9.49 6.63
N ALA A 136 -17.75 10.50 7.15
CA ALA A 136 -17.87 11.80 6.49
C ALA A 136 -16.50 12.51 6.28
N MET A 137 -15.54 12.24 7.14
CA MET A 137 -14.19 12.82 7.06
C MET A 137 -13.20 11.87 6.38
N MET A 138 -13.31 10.58 6.67
CA MET A 138 -12.26 9.60 6.34
C MET A 138 -12.39 9.02 4.93
N ARG A 139 -13.59 8.89 4.37
CA ARG A 139 -13.86 8.22 3.08
C ARG A 139 -13.09 8.76 1.88
N GLU A 140 -12.64 10.01 1.93
CA GLU A 140 -11.86 10.61 0.85
C GLU A 140 -10.42 10.07 0.80
N SER A 141 -9.94 9.52 1.92
CA SER A 141 -8.54 9.12 2.11
C SER A 141 -8.37 7.68 2.60
N HIS A 142 -9.44 7.05 3.10
CA HIS A 142 -9.42 5.70 3.67
C HIS A 142 -10.66 4.92 3.27
N MET A 143 -10.48 3.64 2.98
CA MET A 143 -11.55 2.69 2.69
C MET A 143 -12.02 2.02 3.98
N ASN A 144 -13.33 1.76 4.07
CA ASN A 144 -13.85 0.78 5.03
C ASN A 144 -13.58 -0.66 4.52
N PRO A 145 -13.77 -1.69 5.37
CA PRO A 145 -13.48 -3.07 4.98
C PRO A 145 -14.29 -3.60 3.77
N GLU A 146 -15.52 -3.13 3.59
CA GLU A 146 -16.38 -3.49 2.46
C GLU A 146 -15.86 -2.87 1.15
N GLU A 147 -15.45 -1.61 1.19
CA GLU A 147 -14.82 -0.92 0.07
C GLU A 147 -13.46 -1.54 -0.29
N ALA A 148 -12.70 -2.03 0.70
CA ALA A 148 -11.46 -2.76 0.45
C ALA A 148 -11.68 -4.07 -0.31
N ILE A 149 -12.77 -4.79 -0.05
CA ILE A 149 -13.15 -5.97 -0.84
C ILE A 149 -13.62 -5.57 -2.24
N ALA A 150 -14.38 -4.48 -2.39
CA ALA A 150 -14.77 -3.96 -3.71
C ALA A 150 -13.52 -3.59 -4.54
N ALA A 151 -12.56 -2.88 -3.94
CA ALA A 151 -11.29 -2.55 -4.60
C ALA A 151 -10.50 -3.80 -5.00
N ALA A 152 -10.48 -4.85 -4.18
CA ALA A 152 -9.84 -6.12 -4.53
C ALA A 152 -10.51 -6.80 -5.73
N LEU A 153 -11.84 -6.72 -5.86
CA LEU A 153 -12.58 -7.24 -7.02
C LEU A 153 -12.28 -6.42 -8.29
N ASP A 154 -12.27 -5.09 -8.19
CA ASP A 154 -11.95 -4.20 -9.31
C ASP A 154 -10.50 -4.43 -9.80
N LEU A 155 -9.57 -4.70 -8.89
CA LEU A 155 -8.19 -5.10 -9.17
C LEU A 155 -8.08 -6.52 -9.76
N GLN A 156 -9.20 -7.25 -9.90
CA GLN A 156 -9.25 -8.65 -10.34
C GLN A 156 -8.35 -9.56 -9.49
N ALA A 157 -8.34 -9.34 -8.18
CA ALA A 157 -7.48 -10.03 -7.25
C ALA A 157 -7.92 -11.49 -7.02
N LYS A 158 -6.96 -12.42 -7.01
CA LYS A 158 -7.18 -13.81 -6.58
C LYS A 158 -7.23 -13.92 -5.05
N LYS A 159 -6.47 -13.06 -4.35
CA LYS A 159 -6.40 -12.98 -2.89
C LYS A 159 -6.25 -11.53 -2.45
N ALA A 160 -6.82 -11.19 -1.29
CA ALA A 160 -6.68 -9.88 -0.66
C ALA A 160 -6.14 -10.02 0.76
N ASN A 161 -5.05 -9.32 1.07
CA ASN A 161 -4.48 -9.20 2.40
C ASN A 161 -4.85 -7.86 3.01
N ALA A 162 -5.42 -7.88 4.19
CA ALA A 162 -5.74 -6.69 4.94
C ALA A 162 -4.49 -6.05 5.53
N ILE A 163 -4.35 -4.74 5.38
CA ILE A 163 -3.31 -3.90 5.99
C ILE A 163 -3.92 -2.70 6.70
N HIS A 164 -3.10 -1.87 7.33
CA HIS A 164 -3.47 -0.60 7.96
C HIS A 164 -4.61 -0.72 8.99
N TYR A 165 -4.44 -1.59 9.98
CA TYR A 165 -5.39 -1.77 11.10
C TYR A 165 -4.66 -2.28 12.36
N GLY A 166 -5.24 -2.01 13.53
CA GLY A 166 -4.87 -2.66 14.79
C GLY A 166 -3.52 -2.24 15.41
N THR A 167 -2.79 -1.28 14.81
CA THR A 167 -1.49 -0.81 15.33
C THR A 167 -1.60 0.57 15.96
N PHE A 168 -2.19 1.52 15.26
CA PHE A 168 -2.40 2.89 15.72
C PHE A 168 -3.89 3.17 15.88
N ASP A 169 -4.24 3.89 16.93
CA ASP A 169 -5.58 4.40 17.18
C ASP A 169 -5.71 5.77 16.49
N LEU A 170 -6.09 5.76 15.22
CA LEU A 170 -6.08 6.95 14.35
C LEU A 170 -7.49 7.51 14.08
N SER A 171 -8.55 6.80 14.48
CA SER A 171 -9.92 7.06 14.09
C SER A 171 -10.91 6.45 15.07
N ASP A 172 -12.21 6.65 14.85
CA ASP A 172 -13.23 6.35 15.88
C ASP A 172 -13.72 4.86 15.86
N GLU A 173 -13.36 4.05 14.86
CA GLU A 173 -13.76 2.64 14.85
C GLU A 173 -12.97 1.82 15.88
N PRO A 174 -13.62 0.81 16.51
CA PRO A 174 -12.93 -0.09 17.43
C PRO A 174 -11.82 -0.87 16.72
N LEU A 175 -10.58 -0.88 17.26
CA LEU A 175 -9.39 -1.53 16.67
C LEU A 175 -9.60 -3.01 16.26
N ALA A 176 -10.52 -3.71 16.91
CA ALA A 176 -10.79 -5.14 16.63
C ALA A 176 -11.91 -5.35 15.59
N GLU A 177 -12.57 -4.29 15.12
CA GLU A 177 -13.71 -4.38 14.19
C GLU A 177 -13.27 -4.64 12.74
N PRO A 178 -12.29 -3.92 12.17
CA PRO A 178 -11.97 -4.00 10.75
C PRO A 178 -11.71 -5.42 10.23
N PRO A 179 -10.93 -6.28 10.91
CA PRO A 179 -10.71 -7.66 10.44
C PRO A 179 -11.99 -8.49 10.33
N LYS A 180 -12.94 -8.31 11.24
CA LYS A 180 -14.20 -9.05 11.23
C LYS A 180 -15.06 -8.66 10.04
N ARG A 181 -15.24 -7.34 9.83
CA ARG A 181 -16.00 -6.80 8.70
C ARG A 181 -15.37 -7.20 7.35
N PHE A 182 -14.04 -7.15 7.24
CA PHE A 182 -13.33 -7.57 6.03
C PHE A 182 -13.59 -9.03 5.65
N LEU A 183 -13.52 -9.95 6.63
CA LEU A 183 -13.81 -11.37 6.40
C LEU A 183 -15.28 -11.63 6.09
N GLU A 184 -16.21 -10.89 6.69
CA GLU A 184 -17.64 -11.00 6.41
C GLU A 184 -17.97 -10.47 5.00
N ALA A 185 -17.42 -9.32 4.63
CA ALA A 185 -17.56 -8.76 3.28
C ALA A 185 -17.02 -9.72 2.22
N ALA A 186 -15.85 -10.32 2.45
CA ALA A 186 -15.28 -11.28 1.52
C ALA A 186 -16.16 -12.52 1.33
N LYS A 187 -16.71 -13.08 2.43
CA LYS A 187 -17.64 -14.24 2.37
C LYS A 187 -18.88 -13.97 1.53
N SER A 188 -19.34 -12.72 1.55
CA SER A 188 -20.56 -12.28 0.85
C SER A 188 -20.28 -11.80 -0.58
N SER A 189 -19.02 -11.81 -1.02
CA SER A 189 -18.59 -11.33 -2.33
C SER A 189 -18.11 -12.45 -3.25
N ALA A 190 -17.85 -12.13 -4.51
CA ALA A 190 -17.26 -13.04 -5.49
C ALA A 190 -15.81 -13.46 -5.15
N LEU A 191 -15.11 -12.72 -4.30
CA LEU A 191 -13.76 -13.06 -3.85
C LEU A 191 -13.77 -14.34 -3.00
N GLY A 192 -14.75 -14.49 -2.12
CA GLY A 192 -14.88 -15.62 -1.21
C GLY A 192 -13.99 -15.51 0.05
N GLY A 193 -14.49 -16.01 1.17
CA GLY A 193 -13.83 -15.84 2.47
C GLY A 193 -12.44 -16.48 2.59
N SER A 194 -12.12 -17.53 1.83
CA SER A 194 -10.81 -18.18 1.85
C SER A 194 -9.72 -17.36 1.15
N ALA A 195 -10.10 -16.43 0.27
CA ALA A 195 -9.20 -15.54 -0.42
C ALA A 195 -8.87 -14.26 0.36
N ALA A 196 -9.61 -13.93 1.41
CA ALA A 196 -9.36 -12.81 2.29
C ALA A 196 -8.43 -13.21 3.45
N TRP A 197 -7.32 -12.50 3.58
CA TRP A 197 -6.28 -12.81 4.56
C TRP A 197 -6.19 -11.75 5.64
N ILE A 198 -6.22 -12.22 6.88
CA ILE A 198 -5.81 -11.49 8.08
C ILE A 198 -4.54 -12.18 8.58
N VAL A 199 -3.39 -11.54 8.39
CA VAL A 199 -2.08 -12.10 8.73
C VAL A 199 -1.65 -11.57 10.09
N LYS A 200 -1.22 -12.46 10.99
CA LYS A 200 -0.72 -12.08 12.30
C LYS A 200 0.69 -11.51 12.19
N VAL A 201 1.09 -10.69 13.16
CA VAL A 201 2.47 -10.20 13.26
C VAL A 201 3.44 -11.40 13.33
N GLY A 202 4.42 -11.42 12.43
CA GLY A 202 5.40 -12.52 12.31
C GLY A 202 4.92 -13.74 11.51
N GLU A 203 3.65 -13.79 11.10
CA GLU A 203 3.15 -14.86 10.23
C GLU A 203 3.63 -14.68 8.79
N THR A 204 3.97 -15.79 8.14
CA THR A 204 4.34 -15.84 6.72
C THR A 204 3.37 -16.70 5.95
N ARG A 205 2.92 -16.23 4.78
CA ARG A 205 2.07 -16.96 3.85
C ARG A 205 2.64 -16.91 2.43
N THR A 206 2.39 -17.95 1.67
CA THR A 206 2.75 -18.03 0.24
C THR A 206 1.49 -17.84 -0.62
N PHE A 207 1.61 -17.10 -1.72
CA PHE A 207 0.52 -16.83 -2.67
C PHE A 207 0.90 -17.19 -4.10
#